data_28f3dfea5cbca7125359cc1d9056012f
#
_entry.id   28f3dfea5cbca7125359cc1d9056012f
#
_cell.length_a   1.000
_cell.length_b   1.000
_cell.length_c   1.000
_cell.angle_alpha   90.00
_cell.angle_beta   90.00
_cell.angle_gamma   90.00
#
_symmetry.space_group_name_H-M   'P 1'
#
loop_
_entity.id
_entity.type
_entity.pdbx_description
1 polymer ?
#
loop_
_entity_poly.entity_id
_entity_poly.type
_entity_poly.pdbx_seq_one_letter_code
_entity_poly.pdbx_strand_id
1 'polypeptide(L)'
;KDDEIDQDYVPGQQDDDDFEKLILKELDLSLRKFITKVNDNVITNREPQVDVTPLVNGTGTIAIYNHTKEPVKVTLGSVVEYTIRVYNEGEVDGYVEEIKDHIPDQLEFLPDNATNQEYRWKMLDANGNVTENVEEAVAIRTDYLSKANEQTAGENEIPAFDGQNLAYKDVKVAFRVIETDPMPEKITNIADISDFTDDDGNKVPDRDSEEDNVDVPSDEDLPNYKDNESDQDYVPEQQDDDDFE
;
A
#
# COMPACT_ATOMS: atom_id res chain seq x y z
N LYS A 1 -1.28 35.15 -15.86
CA LYS A 1 -1.55 36.52 -16.22
C LYS A 1 -2.18 36.51 -17.60
N ASP A 2 -3.36 37.08 -17.70
CA ASP A 2 -3.92 37.50 -18.96
C ASP A 2 -3.00 38.56 -19.60
N ASP A 3 -3.04 38.75 -20.90
CA ASP A 3 -2.27 39.76 -21.63
C ASP A 3 -0.73 39.59 -21.66
N GLU A 4 -0.16 38.49 -21.21
CA GLU A 4 1.27 38.23 -21.37
C GLU A 4 1.52 37.22 -22.49
N ILE A 5 1.25 37.62 -23.71
CA ILE A 5 1.54 36.81 -24.89
C ILE A 5 2.70 37.43 -25.63
N ASP A 6 3.85 36.83 -25.49
CA ASP A 6 5.07 37.05 -26.20
C ASP A 6 5.67 38.51 -26.26
N GLN A 7 6.77 38.68 -27.02
CA GLN A 7 7.64 39.85 -26.97
C GLN A 7 7.04 41.14 -27.57
N ASP A 8 5.82 41.06 -28.12
CA ASP A 8 5.14 42.19 -28.77
C ASP A 8 3.93 42.71 -27.97
N TYR A 9 3.92 42.49 -26.64
CA TYR A 9 2.87 42.99 -25.76
C TYR A 9 2.75 44.51 -25.85
N VAL A 10 1.55 44.98 -26.24
CA VAL A 10 1.18 46.39 -26.28
C VAL A 10 0.11 46.64 -25.22
N PRO A 11 0.44 47.27 -24.06
CA PRO A 11 -0.52 47.55 -23.01
C PRO A 11 -1.75 48.30 -23.51
N GLY A 12 -2.94 47.78 -23.26
CA GLY A 12 -4.23 48.40 -23.62
C GLY A 12 -4.75 48.05 -25.00
N GLN A 13 -4.16 47.04 -25.67
CA GLN A 13 -4.65 46.54 -26.97
C GLN A 13 -5.01 45.05 -26.97
N GLN A 14 -4.87 44.38 -25.81
CA GLN A 14 -5.14 42.93 -25.62
C GLN A 14 -6.08 42.78 -24.44
N ASP A 15 -7.34 42.87 -24.70
CA ASP A 15 -8.43 42.60 -23.73
C ASP A 15 -9.45 41.61 -24.30
N ASP A 16 -9.09 40.92 -25.39
CA ASP A 16 -9.90 39.95 -26.11
C ASP A 16 -9.57 38.50 -25.72
N ASP A 17 -8.58 38.29 -24.81
CA ASP A 17 -8.22 37.01 -24.24
C ASP A 17 -8.35 36.98 -22.73
N ASP A 18 -8.76 35.85 -22.21
CA ASP A 18 -8.80 35.54 -20.80
C ASP A 18 -8.48 34.05 -20.60
N PHE A 19 -8.14 33.66 -19.40
CA PHE A 19 -7.85 32.27 -19.11
C PHE A 19 -8.39 31.85 -17.75
N GLU A 20 -8.74 30.57 -17.64
CA GLU A 20 -9.02 29.91 -16.38
C GLU A 20 -8.10 28.74 -16.16
N LYS A 21 -7.83 28.43 -14.89
CA LYS A 21 -7.00 27.30 -14.49
C LYS A 21 -7.85 26.27 -13.77
N LEU A 22 -7.66 25.02 -14.14
CA LEU A 22 -8.24 23.88 -13.48
C LEU A 22 -7.10 23.07 -12.83
N ILE A 23 -7.37 22.56 -11.66
CA ILE A 23 -6.52 21.58 -10.97
C ILE A 23 -7.34 20.30 -10.90
N LEU A 24 -6.79 19.21 -11.38
CA LEU A 24 -7.41 17.90 -11.24
C LEU A 24 -7.16 17.42 -9.81
N LYS A 25 -8.18 16.80 -9.24
CA LYS A 25 -8.06 16.05 -8.00
C LYS A 25 -7.41 14.71 -8.30
N GLU A 26 -6.59 14.24 -7.37
CA GLU A 26 -5.82 13.01 -7.50
C GLU A 26 -6.21 12.02 -6.43
N LEU A 27 -6.23 10.74 -6.77
CA LEU A 27 -6.21 9.63 -5.83
C LEU A 27 -4.77 9.47 -5.32
N ASP A 28 -4.63 8.99 -4.09
CA ASP A 28 -3.32 8.79 -3.47
C ASP A 28 -3.49 7.78 -2.33
N LEU A 29 -3.11 6.54 -2.60
CA LEU A 29 -3.27 5.42 -1.68
C LEU A 29 -1.92 4.98 -1.12
N SER A 30 -1.81 4.99 0.18
CA SER A 30 -0.59 4.67 0.91
C SER A 30 -0.77 3.40 1.75
N LEU A 31 0.14 2.43 1.63
CA LEU A 31 0.09 1.17 2.34
C LEU A 31 1.06 1.14 3.52
N ARG A 32 0.62 0.56 4.66
CA ARG A 32 1.50 0.29 5.81
C ARG A 32 1.26 -1.10 6.35
N LYS A 33 2.34 -1.86 6.50
CA LYS A 33 2.34 -3.25 6.97
C LYS A 33 2.99 -3.36 8.33
N PHE A 34 2.37 -4.11 9.25
CA PHE A 34 2.90 -4.29 10.60
C PHE A 34 2.40 -5.57 11.26
N ILE A 35 3.25 -6.19 12.09
CA ILE A 35 2.89 -7.38 12.86
C ILE A 35 1.93 -7.00 13.98
N THR A 36 0.79 -7.69 14.05
CA THR A 36 -0.23 -7.49 15.09
C THR A 36 -0.34 -8.66 16.05
N LYS A 37 0.19 -9.84 15.67
CA LYS A 37 0.11 -11.01 16.56
C LYS A 37 1.21 -12.03 16.25
N VAL A 38 1.74 -12.65 17.27
CA VAL A 38 2.61 -13.83 17.15
C VAL A 38 2.05 -14.94 18.04
N ASN A 39 1.63 -16.04 17.43
CA ASN A 39 0.86 -17.10 18.07
C ASN A 39 -0.39 -16.51 18.77
N ASP A 40 -0.53 -16.66 20.08
CA ASP A 40 -1.64 -16.11 20.87
C ASP A 40 -1.34 -14.72 21.47
N ASN A 41 -0.14 -14.17 21.22
CA ASN A 41 0.28 -12.91 21.81
C ASN A 41 -0.02 -11.74 20.85
N VAL A 42 -0.89 -10.84 21.27
CA VAL A 42 -1.17 -9.59 20.54
C VAL A 42 -0.03 -8.61 20.75
N ILE A 43 0.41 -7.96 19.67
CA ILE A 43 1.44 -6.93 19.66
C ILE A 43 0.75 -5.59 19.33
N THR A 44 0.84 -4.62 20.24
CA THR A 44 0.04 -3.38 20.15
C THR A 44 0.85 -2.12 19.87
N ASN A 45 2.18 -2.23 19.80
CA ASN A 45 3.07 -1.06 19.71
C ASN A 45 3.68 -0.87 18.31
N ARG A 46 3.12 -1.52 17.30
CA ARG A 46 3.61 -1.45 15.91
C ARG A 46 2.67 -0.71 14.96
N GLU A 47 1.48 -0.41 15.41
CA GLU A 47 0.51 0.35 14.62
C GLU A 47 1.07 1.75 14.28
N PRO A 48 1.00 2.19 13.01
CA PRO A 48 1.49 3.49 12.59
C PRO A 48 0.81 4.63 13.34
N GLN A 49 1.62 5.60 13.80
CA GLN A 49 1.14 6.87 14.33
C GLN A 49 1.26 7.91 13.23
N VAL A 50 0.13 8.35 12.70
CA VAL A 50 0.08 9.21 11.52
C VAL A 50 0.18 10.68 11.92
N ASP A 51 1.10 11.42 11.31
CA ASP A 51 1.18 12.86 11.38
C ASP A 51 0.78 13.48 10.02
N VAL A 52 -0.41 14.02 9.96
CA VAL A 52 -0.96 14.66 8.76
C VAL A 52 -0.54 16.13 8.58
N THR A 53 0.37 16.62 9.40
CA THR A 53 0.82 18.02 9.38
C THR A 53 1.28 18.48 7.99
N PRO A 54 2.05 17.69 7.22
CA PRO A 54 2.48 18.09 5.87
C PRO A 54 1.29 18.32 4.93
N LEU A 55 0.28 17.45 4.96
CA LEU A 55 -0.93 17.55 4.16
C LEU A 55 -1.77 18.78 4.56
N VAL A 56 -2.00 18.97 5.86
CA VAL A 56 -2.80 20.09 6.39
C VAL A 56 -2.19 21.44 6.04
N ASN A 57 -0.88 21.56 6.11
CA ASN A 57 -0.16 22.82 5.86
C ASN A 57 0.21 23.03 4.39
N GLY A 58 -0.03 22.04 3.52
CA GLY A 58 0.38 22.06 2.11
C GLY A 58 1.89 22.15 1.93
N THR A 59 2.67 21.60 2.89
CA THR A 59 4.13 21.54 2.82
C THR A 59 4.64 20.23 2.23
N GLY A 60 3.75 19.27 2.04
CA GLY A 60 4.00 17.98 1.40
C GLY A 60 2.69 17.37 0.94
N THR A 61 2.79 16.35 0.14
CA THR A 61 1.66 15.56 -0.41
C THR A 61 1.48 14.23 0.32
N ILE A 62 2.37 13.88 1.22
CA ILE A 62 2.44 12.60 1.94
C ILE A 62 2.39 12.86 3.45
N ALA A 63 1.66 12.03 4.19
CA ALA A 63 1.67 12.03 5.65
C ALA A 63 2.94 11.37 6.21
N ILE A 64 3.25 11.59 7.47
CA ILE A 64 4.38 10.95 8.14
C ILE A 64 3.86 9.78 8.99
N TYR A 65 4.36 8.58 8.74
CA TYR A 65 4.00 7.37 9.45
C TYR A 65 5.09 6.95 10.41
N ASN A 66 4.82 7.13 11.71
CA ASN A 66 5.77 6.75 12.76
C ASN A 66 5.39 5.39 13.33
N HIS A 67 6.05 4.35 12.87
CA HIS A 67 5.96 3.01 13.43
C HIS A 67 7.32 2.32 13.43
N THR A 68 7.48 1.32 14.30
CA THR A 68 8.77 0.62 14.41
C THR A 68 8.84 -0.53 13.40
N LYS A 69 9.95 -0.63 12.71
CA LYS A 69 10.35 -1.77 11.85
C LYS A 69 11.39 -2.67 12.55
N GLU A 70 11.59 -2.51 13.86
CA GLU A 70 12.50 -3.38 14.63
C GLU A 70 12.01 -4.84 14.58
N PRO A 71 12.88 -5.81 14.22
CA PRO A 71 12.48 -7.20 14.07
C PRO A 71 11.82 -7.81 15.31
N VAL A 72 10.71 -8.50 15.10
CA VAL A 72 10.03 -9.28 16.16
C VAL A 72 10.68 -10.65 16.27
N LYS A 73 11.03 -11.06 17.48
CA LYS A 73 11.63 -12.37 17.71
C LYS A 73 10.59 -13.48 17.65
N VAL A 74 10.81 -14.40 16.74
CA VAL A 74 9.96 -15.57 16.50
C VAL A 74 10.78 -16.87 16.60
N THR A 75 10.13 -18.01 16.62
CA THR A 75 10.74 -19.33 16.53
C THR A 75 10.14 -20.09 15.35
N LEU A 76 10.83 -21.11 14.88
CA LEU A 76 10.27 -22.03 13.88
C LEU A 76 8.90 -22.56 14.35
N GLY A 77 7.95 -22.60 13.44
CA GLY A 77 6.57 -22.97 13.69
C GLY A 77 5.69 -21.88 14.30
N SER A 78 6.25 -20.71 14.64
CA SER A 78 5.43 -19.55 15.06
C SER A 78 4.47 -19.14 13.95
N VAL A 79 3.24 -18.80 14.31
CA VAL A 79 2.28 -18.15 13.42
C VAL A 79 2.36 -16.64 13.65
N VAL A 80 2.63 -15.91 12.59
CA VAL A 80 2.71 -14.43 12.59
C VAL A 80 1.52 -13.88 11.83
N GLU A 81 0.77 -12.97 12.45
CA GLU A 81 -0.32 -12.24 11.80
C GLU A 81 0.14 -10.80 11.53
N TYR A 82 0.03 -10.39 10.28
CA TYR A 82 0.26 -9.03 9.83
C TYR A 82 -1.07 -8.33 9.61
N THR A 83 -1.09 -7.03 9.86
CA THR A 83 -2.11 -6.12 9.35
C THR A 83 -1.49 -5.31 8.23
N ILE A 84 -2.20 -5.22 7.13
CA ILE A 84 -1.91 -4.35 5.99
C ILE A 84 -2.99 -3.29 6.02
N ARG A 85 -2.59 -2.04 6.20
CA ARG A 85 -3.47 -0.88 6.29
C ARG A 85 -3.26 0.01 5.10
N VAL A 86 -4.34 0.35 4.41
CA VAL A 86 -4.31 1.32 3.32
C VAL A 86 -4.99 2.60 3.77
N TYR A 87 -4.31 3.71 3.57
CA TYR A 87 -4.81 5.07 3.78
C TYR A 87 -5.12 5.73 2.44
N ASN A 88 -5.90 6.80 2.46
CA ASN A 88 -6.09 7.67 1.30
C ASN A 88 -5.65 9.08 1.65
N GLU A 89 -4.55 9.53 1.07
CA GLU A 89 -3.95 10.86 1.23
C GLU A 89 -4.45 11.85 0.16
N GLY A 90 -5.17 11.32 -0.84
CA GLY A 90 -5.64 12.06 -1.99
C GLY A 90 -6.89 12.92 -1.75
N GLU A 91 -7.37 13.49 -2.84
CA GLU A 91 -8.54 14.37 -2.90
C GLU A 91 -9.77 13.70 -3.53
N VAL A 92 -9.65 12.40 -3.88
CA VAL A 92 -10.70 11.57 -4.48
C VAL A 92 -10.91 10.33 -3.61
N ASP A 93 -12.17 9.99 -3.35
CA ASP A 93 -12.52 8.73 -2.69
C ASP A 93 -12.16 7.56 -3.61
N GLY A 94 -11.75 6.43 -3.04
CA GLY A 94 -11.31 5.30 -3.84
C GLY A 94 -11.48 3.94 -3.19
N TYR A 95 -11.17 2.91 -3.97
CA TYR A 95 -11.20 1.51 -3.56
C TYR A 95 -9.86 0.84 -3.89
N VAL A 96 -9.42 -0.05 -3.01
CA VAL A 96 -8.36 -1.01 -3.31
C VAL A 96 -8.98 -2.25 -3.93
N GLU A 97 -8.76 -2.46 -5.20
CA GLU A 97 -9.33 -3.61 -5.93
C GLU A 97 -8.53 -4.89 -5.68
N GLU A 98 -7.22 -4.77 -5.46
CA GLU A 98 -6.37 -5.91 -5.12
C GLU A 98 -5.17 -5.48 -4.25
N ILE A 99 -4.90 -6.25 -3.20
CA ILE A 99 -3.65 -6.21 -2.44
C ILE A 99 -2.92 -7.52 -2.70
N LYS A 100 -1.62 -7.43 -2.96
CA LYS A 100 -0.71 -8.55 -3.15
C LYS A 100 0.30 -8.60 -2.00
N ASP A 101 0.69 -9.79 -1.60
CA ASP A 101 1.68 -10.02 -0.55
C ASP A 101 2.68 -11.08 -1.06
N HIS A 102 3.95 -10.74 -1.07
CA HIS A 102 5.03 -11.55 -1.62
C HIS A 102 5.59 -12.46 -0.53
N ILE A 103 5.45 -13.77 -0.70
CA ILE A 103 5.79 -14.76 0.31
C ILE A 103 7.31 -15.04 0.28
N PRO A 104 8.09 -14.63 1.30
CA PRO A 104 9.49 -15.04 1.37
C PRO A 104 9.59 -16.54 1.72
N ASP A 105 10.66 -17.19 1.29
CA ASP A 105 10.89 -18.64 1.44
C ASP A 105 10.71 -19.15 2.88
N GLN A 106 10.91 -18.30 3.88
CA GLN A 106 10.83 -18.64 5.31
C GLN A 106 9.42 -18.56 5.89
N LEU A 107 8.44 -18.16 5.08
CA LEU A 107 7.04 -18.07 5.48
C LEU A 107 6.18 -19.03 4.66
N GLU A 108 5.33 -19.79 5.33
CA GLU A 108 4.33 -20.66 4.71
C GLU A 108 2.95 -20.03 4.88
N PHE A 109 2.24 -19.81 3.79
CA PHE A 109 0.84 -19.38 3.85
C PHE A 109 -0.05 -20.46 4.43
N LEU A 110 -1.06 -20.07 5.20
CA LEU A 110 -1.95 -20.96 5.92
C LEU A 110 -3.39 -20.86 5.35
N PRO A 111 -3.75 -21.60 4.31
CA PRO A 111 -5.07 -21.46 3.65
C PRO A 111 -6.25 -21.76 4.57
N ASP A 112 -6.07 -22.62 5.56
CA ASP A 112 -7.11 -22.99 6.55
C ASP A 112 -7.15 -22.07 7.77
N ASN A 113 -6.28 -21.06 7.85
CA ASN A 113 -6.31 -20.10 8.94
C ASN A 113 -7.55 -19.20 8.84
N ALA A 114 -8.24 -18.98 9.96
CA ALA A 114 -9.49 -18.21 9.98
C ALA A 114 -9.30 -16.76 9.48
N THR A 115 -8.19 -16.12 9.82
CA THR A 115 -7.86 -14.78 9.33
C THR A 115 -7.72 -14.79 7.81
N ASN A 116 -6.98 -15.76 7.25
CA ASN A 116 -6.76 -15.82 5.80
C ASN A 116 -8.05 -16.12 5.02
N GLN A 117 -8.94 -16.91 5.58
CA GLN A 117 -10.27 -17.18 5.01
C GLN A 117 -11.19 -15.95 5.10
N GLU A 118 -11.17 -15.23 6.23
CA GLU A 118 -11.96 -14.02 6.44
C GLU A 118 -11.61 -12.96 5.38
N TYR A 119 -10.33 -12.75 5.15
CA TYR A 119 -9.84 -11.76 4.17
C TYR A 119 -9.68 -12.32 2.76
N ARG A 120 -10.17 -13.54 2.47
CA ARG A 120 -10.32 -14.14 1.13
C ARG A 120 -9.01 -14.28 0.34
N TRP A 121 -7.89 -14.43 1.04
CA TRP A 121 -6.59 -14.58 0.39
C TRP A 121 -6.52 -15.79 -0.54
N LYS A 122 -5.96 -15.61 -1.72
CA LYS A 122 -5.71 -16.62 -2.76
C LYS A 122 -4.22 -16.71 -3.04
N MET A 123 -3.72 -17.95 -3.14
CA MET A 123 -2.31 -18.19 -3.47
C MET A 123 -2.05 -18.02 -4.96
N LEU A 124 -0.87 -17.50 -5.31
CA LEU A 124 -0.38 -17.33 -6.67
C LEU A 124 0.90 -18.12 -6.88
N ASP A 125 1.00 -18.81 -8.03
CA ASP A 125 2.23 -19.43 -8.50
C ASP A 125 3.20 -18.40 -9.12
N ALA A 126 4.40 -18.82 -9.49
CA ALA A 126 5.42 -17.96 -10.10
C ALA A 126 5.02 -17.37 -11.48
N ASN A 127 3.89 -17.77 -12.04
CA ASN A 127 3.33 -17.20 -13.26
C ASN A 127 2.14 -16.27 -12.99
N GLY A 128 1.82 -16.00 -11.71
CA GLY A 128 0.69 -15.21 -11.30
C GLY A 128 -0.67 -15.92 -11.37
N ASN A 129 -0.70 -17.23 -11.61
CA ASN A 129 -1.94 -17.99 -11.63
C ASN A 129 -2.34 -18.43 -10.22
N VAL A 130 -3.65 -18.43 -9.96
CA VAL A 130 -4.17 -18.98 -8.70
C VAL A 130 -3.82 -20.46 -8.58
N THR A 131 -3.21 -20.83 -7.45
CA THR A 131 -2.90 -22.23 -7.10
C THR A 131 -3.54 -22.61 -5.76
N GLU A 132 -3.82 -23.89 -5.56
CA GLU A 132 -4.20 -24.47 -4.26
C GLU A 132 -3.02 -25.19 -3.60
N ASN A 133 -1.89 -25.24 -4.26
CA ASN A 133 -0.68 -25.90 -3.77
C ASN A 133 0.19 -24.89 -3.00
N VAL A 134 0.29 -25.04 -1.68
CA VAL A 134 1.09 -24.17 -0.80
C VAL A 134 2.57 -24.15 -1.20
N GLU A 135 3.11 -25.30 -1.70
CA GLU A 135 4.52 -25.40 -2.11
C GLU A 135 4.84 -24.63 -3.41
N GLU A 136 3.83 -24.27 -4.19
CA GLU A 136 3.98 -23.49 -5.43
C GLU A 136 3.71 -22.01 -5.22
N ALA A 137 3.16 -21.64 -4.05
CA ALA A 137 2.78 -20.28 -3.76
C ALA A 137 4.01 -19.40 -3.52
N VAL A 138 4.17 -18.36 -4.34
CA VAL A 138 5.22 -17.34 -4.19
C VAL A 138 4.64 -15.98 -3.78
N ALA A 139 3.34 -15.81 -3.93
CA ALA A 139 2.61 -14.63 -3.49
C ALA A 139 1.17 -15.02 -3.14
N ILE A 140 0.48 -14.13 -2.48
CA ILE A 140 -0.96 -14.20 -2.28
C ILE A 140 -1.60 -12.88 -2.66
N ARG A 141 -2.89 -12.92 -2.96
CA ARG A 141 -3.66 -11.70 -3.23
C ARG A 141 -5.03 -11.74 -2.58
N THR A 142 -5.61 -10.58 -2.31
CA THR A 142 -6.99 -10.43 -1.86
C THR A 142 -7.69 -9.28 -2.57
N ASP A 143 -8.97 -9.51 -2.87
CA ASP A 143 -9.94 -8.54 -3.37
C ASP A 143 -10.92 -8.10 -2.25
N TYR A 144 -10.53 -8.27 -0.98
CA TYR A 144 -11.42 -8.04 0.16
C TYR A 144 -11.91 -6.60 0.26
N LEU A 145 -11.04 -5.62 -0.06
CA LEU A 145 -11.36 -4.20 -0.03
C LEU A 145 -11.95 -3.66 -1.34
N SER A 146 -12.16 -4.54 -2.34
CA SER A 146 -12.66 -4.11 -3.65
C SER A 146 -14.10 -3.58 -3.58
N LYS A 147 -14.42 -2.70 -4.51
CA LYS A 147 -15.79 -2.22 -4.74
C LYS A 147 -16.76 -3.36 -5.05
N ALA A 148 -16.28 -4.40 -5.72
CA ALA A 148 -17.08 -5.56 -6.11
C ALA A 148 -17.34 -6.56 -4.98
N ASN A 149 -16.73 -6.42 -3.81
CA ASN A 149 -16.95 -7.32 -2.69
C ASN A 149 -18.33 -7.11 -2.04
N GLU A 150 -19.29 -7.95 -2.39
CA GLU A 150 -20.66 -7.86 -1.90
C GLU A 150 -20.82 -8.07 -0.38
N GLN A 151 -19.86 -8.73 0.28
CA GLN A 151 -19.89 -8.97 1.74
C GLN A 151 -19.64 -7.70 2.53
N THR A 152 -18.91 -6.76 1.94
CA THR A 152 -18.54 -5.48 2.53
C THR A 152 -19.04 -4.31 1.68
N ALA A 153 -19.92 -4.56 0.71
CA ALA A 153 -20.41 -3.56 -0.24
C ALA A 153 -20.86 -2.27 0.45
N GLY A 154 -20.26 -1.15 0.05
CA GLY A 154 -20.49 0.17 0.62
C GLY A 154 -19.71 0.49 1.89
N GLU A 155 -18.88 -0.45 2.40
CA GLU A 155 -18.01 -0.21 3.55
C GLU A 155 -16.52 -0.22 3.18
N ASN A 156 -16.17 -0.55 1.93
CA ASN A 156 -14.79 -0.66 1.47
C ASN A 156 -14.21 0.64 0.90
N GLU A 157 -15.05 1.60 0.58
CA GLU A 157 -14.59 2.93 0.16
C GLU A 157 -13.64 3.53 1.19
N ILE A 158 -12.53 4.06 0.70
CA ILE A 158 -11.58 4.81 1.52
C ILE A 158 -11.75 6.29 1.14
N PRO A 159 -12.47 7.06 1.98
CA PRO A 159 -12.68 8.48 1.72
C PRO A 159 -11.38 9.26 1.57
N ALA A 160 -11.40 10.25 0.71
CA ALA A 160 -10.33 11.23 0.54
C ALA A 160 -9.96 11.91 1.87
N PHE A 161 -8.76 12.46 1.94
CA PHE A 161 -8.31 13.23 3.09
C PHE A 161 -9.27 14.40 3.39
N ASP A 162 -9.82 14.46 4.60
CA ASP A 162 -10.82 15.45 5.00
C ASP A 162 -10.23 16.80 5.47
N GLY A 163 -8.90 16.95 5.39
CA GLY A 163 -8.16 18.11 5.89
C GLY A 163 -7.76 18.01 7.37
N GLN A 164 -8.08 16.90 8.05
CA GLN A 164 -7.73 16.65 9.45
C GLN A 164 -7.35 15.21 9.74
N ASN A 165 -8.04 14.24 9.14
CA ASN A 165 -7.87 12.82 9.43
C ASN A 165 -7.76 12.04 8.11
N LEU A 166 -6.87 11.08 8.08
CA LEU A 166 -6.82 10.08 7.01
C LEU A 166 -7.81 8.96 7.30
N ALA A 167 -8.62 8.63 6.29
CA ALA A 167 -9.39 7.40 6.29
C ALA A 167 -8.48 6.22 5.98
N TYR A 168 -8.81 5.04 6.50
CA TYR A 168 -8.08 3.82 6.22
C TYR A 168 -8.96 2.58 6.26
N LYS A 169 -8.46 1.51 5.66
CA LYS A 169 -9.00 0.15 5.74
C LYS A 169 -7.90 -0.85 6.04
N ASP A 170 -8.25 -1.93 6.74
CA ASP A 170 -7.33 -2.99 7.12
C ASP A 170 -7.70 -4.31 6.46
N VAL A 171 -6.69 -5.05 6.02
CA VAL A 171 -6.76 -6.49 5.81
C VAL A 171 -5.69 -7.17 6.67
N LYS A 172 -5.90 -8.46 6.96
CA LYS A 172 -4.94 -9.22 7.75
C LYS A 172 -4.56 -10.51 7.05
N VAL A 173 -3.34 -10.95 7.32
CA VAL A 173 -2.81 -12.20 6.80
C VAL A 173 -1.99 -12.92 7.86
N ALA A 174 -2.00 -14.25 7.83
CA ALA A 174 -1.25 -15.08 8.78
C ALA A 174 -0.36 -16.08 8.03
N PHE A 175 0.89 -16.14 8.45
CA PHE A 175 1.88 -17.10 7.95
C PHE A 175 2.48 -17.91 9.09
N ARG A 176 3.05 -19.05 8.75
CA ARG A 176 3.90 -19.86 9.64
C ARG A 176 5.36 -19.68 9.29
N VAL A 177 6.20 -19.46 10.28
CA VAL A 177 7.65 -19.47 10.13
C VAL A 177 8.13 -20.90 9.91
N ILE A 178 8.78 -21.16 8.77
CA ILE A 178 9.33 -22.45 8.40
C ILE A 178 10.86 -22.42 8.31
N GLU A 179 11.49 -23.58 8.32
CA GLU A 179 12.95 -23.71 8.23
C GLU A 179 13.39 -23.70 6.76
N THR A 180 14.43 -22.93 6.47
CA THR A 180 15.14 -22.96 5.17
C THR A 180 16.63 -23.16 5.39
N ASP A 181 17.38 -23.54 4.37
CA ASP A 181 18.84 -23.71 4.42
C ASP A 181 19.49 -22.97 3.22
N PRO A 182 20.18 -21.86 3.48
CA PRO A 182 20.42 -21.23 4.77
C PRO A 182 19.18 -20.53 5.37
N MET A 183 19.13 -20.41 6.70
CA MET A 183 18.16 -19.57 7.39
C MET A 183 18.71 -18.15 7.52
N PRO A 184 18.00 -17.10 7.03
CA PRO A 184 18.46 -15.73 7.15
C PRO A 184 18.39 -15.23 8.61
N GLU A 185 19.13 -14.17 8.90
CA GLU A 185 19.08 -13.52 10.22
C GLU A 185 17.74 -12.81 10.46
N LYS A 186 17.14 -12.30 9.41
CA LYS A 186 15.84 -11.61 9.39
C LYS A 186 15.00 -12.17 8.26
N ILE A 187 13.69 -12.18 8.47
CA ILE A 187 12.69 -12.47 7.45
C ILE A 187 11.99 -11.16 7.16
N THR A 188 11.93 -10.76 5.91
CA THR A 188 11.21 -9.56 5.46
C THR A 188 10.07 -10.00 4.54
N ASN A 189 8.88 -9.49 4.79
CA ASN A 189 7.69 -9.79 4.01
C ASN A 189 7.09 -8.48 3.47
N ILE A 190 6.93 -8.39 2.15
CA ILE A 190 6.51 -7.19 1.42
C ILE A 190 5.08 -7.36 0.94
N ALA A 191 4.30 -6.28 0.96
CA ALA A 191 2.98 -6.20 0.35
C ALA A 191 2.82 -4.90 -0.42
N ASP A 192 2.00 -4.92 -1.46
CA ASP A 192 1.71 -3.80 -2.34
C ASP A 192 0.22 -3.70 -2.68
N ILE A 193 -0.21 -2.52 -3.13
CA ILE A 193 -1.50 -2.30 -3.76
C ILE A 193 -1.31 -2.59 -5.25
N SER A 194 -1.82 -3.72 -5.71
CA SER A 194 -1.65 -4.14 -7.11
C SER A 194 -2.77 -3.70 -8.04
N ASP A 195 -3.89 -3.19 -7.49
CA ASP A 195 -5.01 -2.67 -8.27
C ASP A 195 -5.89 -1.73 -7.44
N PHE A 196 -6.33 -0.61 -8.02
CA PHE A 196 -7.21 0.38 -7.37
C PHE A 196 -8.12 1.10 -8.38
N THR A 197 -9.16 1.76 -7.88
CA THR A 197 -10.11 2.56 -8.66
C THR A 197 -10.58 3.78 -7.87
N ASP A 198 -11.16 4.76 -8.57
CA ASP A 198 -11.92 5.84 -7.94
C ASP A 198 -13.26 5.35 -7.37
N ASP A 199 -14.02 6.26 -6.77
CA ASP A 199 -15.34 5.98 -6.20
C ASP A 199 -16.40 5.56 -7.23
N ASP A 200 -16.22 5.90 -8.50
CA ASP A 200 -17.06 5.44 -9.61
C ASP A 200 -16.65 4.05 -10.13
N GLY A 201 -15.47 3.57 -9.79
CA GLY A 201 -14.86 2.31 -10.23
C GLY A 201 -14.07 2.46 -11.52
N ASN A 202 -13.63 3.68 -11.85
CA ASN A 202 -12.77 3.90 -12.99
C ASN A 202 -11.31 3.75 -12.58
N LYS A 203 -10.49 3.29 -13.52
CA LYS A 203 -9.04 3.36 -13.39
C LYS A 203 -8.59 4.81 -13.49
N VAL A 204 -7.95 5.28 -12.46
CA VAL A 204 -7.36 6.62 -12.37
C VAL A 204 -5.89 6.46 -11.96
N PRO A 205 -5.01 7.37 -12.36
CA PRO A 205 -3.65 7.34 -11.84
C PRO A 205 -3.68 7.67 -10.34
N ASP A 206 -2.82 7.01 -9.59
CA ASP A 206 -2.42 7.44 -8.27
C ASP A 206 -1.43 8.61 -8.38
N ARG A 207 -1.30 9.42 -7.35
CA ARG A 207 -0.48 10.65 -7.39
C ARG A 207 1.00 10.35 -7.62
N ASP A 208 1.51 9.34 -6.99
CA ASP A 208 2.94 9.01 -6.98
C ASP A 208 3.22 7.50 -7.05
N SER A 209 2.20 6.66 -7.18
CA SER A 209 2.30 5.20 -7.23
C SER A 209 1.84 4.62 -8.58
N GLU A 210 2.42 3.48 -8.95
CA GLU A 210 2.06 2.68 -10.14
C GLU A 210 1.65 1.27 -9.71
N GLU A 211 0.55 0.77 -10.25
CA GLU A 211 0.02 -0.55 -9.94
C GLU A 211 1.02 -1.68 -10.23
N ASP A 212 1.13 -2.67 -9.32
CA ASP A 212 1.86 -3.95 -9.51
C ASP A 212 3.33 -3.77 -9.97
N ASN A 213 4.01 -2.74 -9.47
CA ASN A 213 5.37 -2.39 -9.86
C ASN A 213 6.46 -2.81 -8.85
N VAL A 214 6.08 -3.49 -7.78
CA VAL A 214 7.03 -3.92 -6.75
C VAL A 214 7.95 -5.02 -7.28
N ASP A 215 9.23 -4.70 -7.38
CA ASP A 215 10.29 -5.68 -7.68
C ASP A 215 10.89 -6.18 -6.36
N VAL A 216 10.48 -7.37 -5.95
CA VAL A 216 10.98 -7.98 -4.72
C VAL A 216 12.48 -8.20 -4.85
N PRO A 217 13.31 -7.53 -4.02
CA PRO A 217 14.74 -7.65 -4.13
C PRO A 217 15.24 -9.06 -3.81
N SER A 218 16.46 -9.36 -4.24
CA SER A 218 17.11 -10.62 -3.89
C SER A 218 17.26 -10.80 -2.39
N ASP A 219 17.34 -12.05 -1.91
CA ASP A 219 17.50 -12.36 -0.48
C ASP A 219 18.66 -11.60 0.21
N GLU A 220 19.69 -11.20 -0.56
CA GLU A 220 20.82 -10.43 -0.02
C GLU A 220 20.46 -8.96 0.24
N ASP A 221 19.55 -8.40 -0.54
CA ASP A 221 19.14 -7.00 -0.48
C ASP A 221 17.86 -6.82 0.35
N LEU A 222 17.05 -7.86 0.48
CA LEU A 222 15.81 -7.85 1.24
C LEU A 222 15.92 -7.26 2.67
N PRO A 223 17.00 -7.54 3.45
CA PRO A 223 17.17 -6.93 4.77
C PRO A 223 17.40 -5.42 4.78
N ASN A 224 17.67 -4.84 3.61
CA ASN A 224 17.89 -3.41 3.41
C ASN A 224 16.74 -2.75 2.64
N TYR A 225 15.68 -3.50 2.33
CA TYR A 225 14.50 -2.99 1.67
C TYR A 225 13.93 -1.80 2.46
N LYS A 226 13.61 -0.77 1.76
CA LYS A 226 12.90 0.39 2.27
C LYS A 226 11.70 0.58 1.36
N ASP A 227 10.56 0.73 1.98
CA ASP A 227 9.41 1.27 1.28
C ASP A 227 9.74 2.66 0.75
N ASN A 228 9.03 3.08 -0.24
CA ASN A 228 9.28 4.35 -0.89
C ASN A 228 8.67 5.51 -0.12
N GLU A 229 8.82 5.51 1.18
CA GLU A 229 8.56 6.74 1.93
C GLU A 229 9.47 7.82 1.36
N SER A 230 8.87 8.84 0.75
CA SER A 230 9.40 10.13 0.30
C SER A 230 10.74 10.56 0.90
N ASP A 231 11.66 9.67 0.99
CA ASP A 231 13.03 9.97 1.35
C ASP A 231 13.75 10.51 0.10
N GLN A 232 14.83 11.22 0.29
CA GLN A 232 15.59 11.90 -0.77
C GLN A 232 16.13 10.97 -1.87
N ASP A 233 15.93 9.69 -1.74
CA ASP A 233 16.32 8.64 -2.66
C ASP A 233 15.12 8.03 -3.41
N TYR A 234 14.11 8.84 -3.75
CA TYR A 234 12.96 8.41 -4.56
C TYR A 234 13.42 7.55 -5.75
N VAL A 235 13.02 6.30 -5.72
CA VAL A 235 13.18 5.38 -6.84
C VAL A 235 11.82 5.26 -7.51
N PRO A 236 11.66 5.68 -8.78
CA PRO A 236 10.35 5.75 -9.45
C PRO A 236 9.59 4.44 -9.57
N GLU A 237 10.15 3.34 -9.12
CA GLU A 237 9.61 1.99 -9.18
C GLU A 237 9.24 1.44 -7.79
N GLN A 238 9.36 2.27 -6.75
CA GLN A 238 9.03 1.94 -5.37
C GLN A 238 8.29 3.12 -4.80
N GLN A 239 7.03 2.98 -4.58
CA GLN A 239 6.15 4.08 -4.22
C GLN A 239 5.43 3.76 -2.90
N ASP A 240 4.71 4.70 -2.32
CA ASP A 240 4.16 4.50 -0.98
C ASP A 240 2.93 3.59 -0.91
N ASP A 241 2.59 2.93 -2.01
CA ASP A 241 1.62 1.85 -2.14
C ASP A 241 2.17 0.47 -1.75
N ASP A 242 3.45 0.37 -1.34
CA ASP A 242 4.07 -0.82 -0.78
C ASP A 242 4.64 -0.60 0.62
N ASP A 243 4.78 -1.65 1.38
CA ASP A 243 5.47 -1.65 2.68
C ASP A 243 5.91 -3.07 3.08
N PHE A 244 6.81 -3.14 4.03
CA PHE A 244 7.41 -4.38 4.54
C PHE A 244 7.34 -4.50 6.06
N GLU A 245 7.49 -5.73 6.54
CA GLU A 245 7.63 -6.01 7.97
C GLU A 245 8.50 -7.23 8.26
#